data_1b6eac957e489cd7e88b64196da7aace
#
_entry.id   1b6eac957e489cd7e88b64196da7aace
#
_cell.length_a   1.000
_cell.length_b   1.000
_cell.length_c   1.000
_cell.angle_alpha   90.00
_cell.angle_beta   90.00
_cell.angle_gamma   90.00
#
_symmetry.space_group_name_H-M   'P 1'
#
loop_
_entity.id
_entity.type
_entity.pdbx_description
1 polymer ?
#
loop_
_entity_poly.entity_id
_entity_poly.type
_entity_poly.pdbx_seq_one_letter_code
_entity_poly.pdbx_strand_id
1 'polypeptide(L)'
;MKSVAIIGAGISGLYLANLFKGNKDYKVTIYEKKNLIESNEGYGIQLSVNSVEHLNKIGFDSLTEEEKFHPKKIDFYDLKNSKKICDLEISKFNLENCKYTALKRSKLLQFLIDGLGDEIIKYNYSINQ
;
A
#
# COMPACT_ATOMS: atom_id res chain seq x y z
N MET A 1 -0.04 -7.51 -27.92
CA MET A 1 0.42 -6.92 -26.62
C MET A 1 -0.09 -5.50 -26.53
N LYS A 2 -0.85 -5.17 -25.49
CA LYS A 2 -1.40 -3.81 -25.26
C LYS A 2 -0.44 -3.03 -24.34
N SER A 3 -0.27 -1.72 -24.60
CA SER A 3 0.53 -0.86 -23.73
C SER A 3 -0.37 -0.18 -22.69
N VAL A 4 0.06 -0.19 -21.43
CA VAL A 4 -0.62 0.47 -20.29
C VAL A 4 0.35 1.48 -19.69
N ALA A 5 -0.05 2.74 -19.67
CA ALA A 5 0.67 3.81 -18.98
C ALA A 5 -0.04 4.10 -17.64
N ILE A 6 0.68 3.98 -16.55
CA ILE A 6 0.21 4.33 -15.20
C ILE A 6 0.87 5.64 -14.80
N ILE A 7 0.07 6.60 -14.37
CA ILE A 7 0.56 7.92 -13.99
C ILE A 7 0.64 8.01 -12.46
N GLY A 8 1.86 8.12 -11.96
CA GLY A 8 2.21 8.19 -10.55
C GLY A 8 2.60 6.84 -9.96
N ALA A 9 3.76 6.81 -9.29
CA ALA A 9 4.27 5.68 -8.54
C ALA A 9 3.86 5.72 -7.04
N GLY A 10 2.62 6.12 -6.78
CA GLY A 10 2.02 5.99 -5.46
C GLY A 10 1.54 4.55 -5.20
N ILE A 11 1.01 4.30 -4.00
CA ILE A 11 0.53 2.96 -3.57
C ILE A 11 -0.41 2.34 -4.63
N SER A 12 -1.38 3.11 -5.12
CA SER A 12 -2.36 2.61 -6.10
C SER A 12 -1.73 2.26 -7.45
N GLY A 13 -0.83 3.12 -7.95
CA GLY A 13 -0.15 2.89 -9.24
C GLY A 13 0.78 1.68 -9.17
N LEU A 14 1.55 1.57 -8.09
CA LEU A 14 2.44 0.43 -7.85
C LEU A 14 1.65 -0.87 -7.66
N TYR A 15 0.55 -0.82 -6.92
CA TYR A 15 -0.33 -1.99 -6.75
C TYR A 15 -0.94 -2.44 -8.09
N LEU A 16 -1.47 -1.51 -8.87
CA LEU A 16 -2.02 -1.81 -10.19
C LEU A 16 -0.97 -2.46 -11.11
N ALA A 17 0.26 -1.94 -11.12
CA ALA A 17 1.35 -2.51 -11.90
C ALA A 17 1.67 -3.95 -11.48
N ASN A 18 1.67 -4.24 -10.16
CA ASN A 18 1.87 -5.59 -9.65
C ASN A 18 0.78 -6.57 -10.10
N LEU A 19 -0.47 -6.12 -10.24
CA LEU A 19 -1.56 -6.97 -10.76
C LEU A 19 -1.35 -7.38 -12.22
N PHE A 20 -0.64 -6.57 -13.01
CA PHE A 20 -0.29 -6.92 -14.40
C PHE A 20 0.96 -7.79 -14.52
N LYS A 21 1.70 -7.98 -13.41
CA LYS A 21 2.93 -8.78 -13.41
C LYS A 21 2.68 -10.19 -13.95
N GLY A 22 3.51 -10.60 -14.90
CA GLY A 22 3.40 -11.91 -15.52
C GLY A 22 2.35 -12.04 -16.63
N ASN A 23 1.51 -11.03 -16.84
CA ASN A 23 0.54 -11.02 -17.94
C ASN A 23 1.21 -10.55 -19.25
N LYS A 24 1.47 -11.50 -20.15
CA LYS A 24 2.18 -11.25 -21.42
C LYS A 24 1.37 -10.42 -22.43
N ASP A 25 0.08 -10.24 -22.21
CA ASP A 25 -0.77 -9.44 -23.10
C ASP A 25 -0.58 -7.93 -22.90
N TYR A 26 0.06 -7.52 -21.80
CA TYR A 26 0.23 -6.14 -21.43
C TYR A 26 1.70 -5.78 -21.21
N LYS A 27 2.10 -4.62 -21.76
CA LYS A 27 3.35 -3.94 -21.42
C LYS A 27 3.00 -2.74 -20.54
N VAL A 28 3.38 -2.80 -19.26
CA VAL A 28 3.09 -1.73 -18.28
C VAL A 28 4.29 -0.81 -18.13
N THR A 29 4.05 0.48 -18.04
CA THR A 29 5.04 1.50 -17.69
C THR A 29 4.42 2.49 -16.71
N ILE A 30 5.12 2.77 -15.61
CA ILE A 30 4.74 3.79 -14.63
C ILE A 30 5.54 5.05 -14.91
N TYR A 31 4.89 6.20 -14.96
CA TYR A 31 5.54 7.51 -15.10
C TYR A 31 5.40 8.27 -13.79
N GLU A 32 6.52 8.60 -13.15
CA GLU A 32 6.57 9.30 -11.88
C GLU A 32 7.29 10.65 -12.06
N LYS A 33 6.67 11.73 -11.54
CA LYS A 33 7.22 13.09 -11.64
C LYS A 33 8.44 13.34 -10.77
N LYS A 34 8.56 12.64 -9.64
CA LYS A 34 9.72 12.73 -8.75
C LYS A 34 10.92 11.99 -9.36
N ASN A 35 12.12 12.33 -8.91
CA ASN A 35 13.36 11.66 -9.31
C ASN A 35 13.56 10.32 -8.61
N LEU A 36 12.89 10.11 -7.48
CA LEU A 36 12.85 8.84 -6.77
C LEU A 36 11.58 8.76 -5.90
N ILE A 37 11.21 7.56 -5.52
CA ILE A 37 10.14 7.35 -4.54
C ILE A 37 10.77 7.46 -3.14
N GLU A 38 10.40 8.52 -2.41
CA GLU A 38 10.87 8.73 -1.05
C GLU A 38 10.26 7.68 -0.13
N SER A 39 11.06 6.67 0.22
CA SER A 39 10.67 5.63 1.18
C SER A 39 10.84 6.06 2.65
N ASN A 40 11.42 7.24 2.90
CA ASN A 40 11.79 7.67 4.26
C ASN A 40 10.73 8.53 4.97
N GLU A 41 9.64 8.88 4.33
CA GLU A 41 8.53 9.59 5.01
C GLU A 41 7.84 8.64 5.98
N GLY A 42 8.09 8.89 7.25
CA GLY A 42 7.90 7.96 8.36
C GLY A 42 6.53 7.91 8.99
N TYR A 43 5.43 8.24 8.31
CA TYR A 43 4.11 8.05 8.91
C TYR A 43 3.58 6.62 8.72
N GLY A 44 2.79 6.19 9.72
CA GLY A 44 2.08 4.92 9.66
C GLY A 44 0.84 5.02 8.78
N ILE A 45 0.51 3.93 8.15
CA ILE A 45 -0.78 3.76 7.46
C ILE A 45 -1.52 2.57 8.04
N GLN A 46 -2.83 2.60 7.89
CA GLN A 46 -3.72 1.55 8.33
C GLN A 46 -4.38 0.92 7.11
N LEU A 47 -4.39 -0.39 7.08
CA LEU A 47 -4.98 -1.22 6.05
C LEU A 47 -6.14 -2.00 6.65
N SER A 48 -7.32 -1.79 6.14
CA SER A 48 -8.50 -2.59 6.50
C SER A 48 -8.37 -4.02 5.95
N VAL A 49 -9.15 -4.93 6.47
CA VAL A 49 -9.13 -6.36 6.13
C VAL A 49 -9.26 -6.58 4.62
N ASN A 50 -10.18 -5.86 3.96
CA ASN A 50 -10.35 -5.93 2.51
C ASN A 50 -9.11 -5.44 1.73
N SER A 51 -8.42 -4.41 2.23
CA SER A 51 -7.17 -3.96 1.61
C SER A 51 -6.06 -5.00 1.75
N VAL A 52 -5.95 -5.62 2.92
CA VAL A 52 -5.00 -6.72 3.17
C VAL A 52 -5.31 -7.91 2.27
N GLU A 53 -6.57 -8.29 2.11
CA GLU A 53 -6.99 -9.36 1.21
C GLU A 53 -6.53 -9.10 -0.23
N HIS A 54 -6.71 -7.87 -0.72
CA HIS A 54 -6.22 -7.49 -2.04
C HIS A 54 -4.69 -7.54 -2.15
N LEU A 55 -3.98 -7.04 -1.16
CA LEU A 55 -2.51 -7.05 -1.13
C LEU A 55 -1.93 -8.46 -1.03
N ASN A 56 -2.61 -9.37 -0.34
CA ASN A 56 -2.20 -10.78 -0.27
C ASN A 56 -2.20 -11.46 -1.66
N LYS A 57 -3.02 -10.99 -2.61
CA LYS A 57 -2.99 -11.48 -4.00
C LYS A 57 -1.66 -11.23 -4.72
N ILE A 58 -0.87 -10.30 -4.20
CA ILE A 58 0.47 -9.98 -4.73
C ILE A 58 1.58 -10.31 -3.72
N GLY A 59 1.28 -11.12 -2.70
CA GLY A 59 2.27 -11.67 -1.77
C GLY A 59 2.55 -10.84 -0.52
N PHE A 60 1.64 -9.95 -0.11
CA PHE A 60 1.80 -9.11 1.09
C PHE A 60 1.92 -9.92 2.39
N ASP A 61 1.36 -11.12 2.41
CA ASP A 61 1.48 -12.07 3.51
C ASP A 61 2.92 -12.56 3.74
N SER A 62 3.83 -12.39 2.76
CA SER A 62 5.25 -12.69 2.92
C SER A 62 6.01 -11.71 3.81
N LEU A 63 5.47 -10.51 4.07
CA LEU A 63 6.07 -9.56 5.03
C LEU A 63 6.02 -10.15 6.44
N THR A 64 7.12 -9.99 7.16
CA THR A 64 7.25 -10.51 8.53
C THR A 64 6.28 -9.83 9.51
N GLU A 65 5.94 -10.52 10.59
CA GLU A 65 5.08 -9.96 11.65
C GLU A 65 5.76 -8.78 12.38
N GLU A 66 7.09 -8.69 12.38
CA GLU A 66 7.84 -7.56 12.96
C GLU A 66 7.62 -6.25 12.18
N GLU A 67 7.29 -6.35 10.90
CA GLU A 67 7.04 -5.19 10.04
C GLU A 67 5.58 -4.72 10.09
N LYS A 68 4.72 -5.48 10.75
CA LYS A 68 3.27 -5.27 10.83
C LYS A 68 2.83 -5.11 12.29
N PHE A 69 1.80 -4.31 12.49
CA PHE A 69 1.10 -4.18 13.76
C PHE A 69 -0.39 -4.44 13.54
N HIS A 70 -0.99 -5.27 14.37
CA HIS A 70 -2.41 -5.60 14.30
C HIS A 70 -3.17 -4.98 15.48
N PRO A 71 -3.67 -3.74 15.33
CA PRO A 71 -4.43 -3.10 16.39
C PRO A 71 -5.73 -3.86 16.64
N LYS A 72 -6.09 -3.99 17.91
CA LYS A 72 -7.34 -4.66 18.30
C LYS A 72 -8.51 -3.70 18.29
N LYS A 73 -8.24 -2.44 18.64
CA LYS A 73 -9.26 -1.43 18.90
C LYS A 73 -8.77 -0.04 18.53
N ILE A 74 -9.69 0.82 18.11
CA ILE A 74 -9.49 2.26 17.94
C ILE A 74 -10.36 2.96 18.96
N ASP A 75 -9.77 3.82 19.79
CA ASP A 75 -10.47 4.68 20.73
C ASP A 75 -10.47 6.13 20.23
N PHE A 76 -11.62 6.79 20.33
CA PHE A 76 -11.80 8.18 19.96
C PHE A 76 -12.02 9.02 21.22
N TYR A 77 -11.27 10.10 21.37
CA TYR A 77 -11.32 10.98 22.52
C TYR A 77 -11.63 12.43 22.12
N ASP A 78 -12.41 13.13 22.99
CA ASP A 78 -12.58 14.57 22.90
C ASP A 78 -11.30 15.26 23.39
N LEU A 79 -10.71 16.09 22.54
CA LEU A 79 -9.47 16.82 22.86
C LEU A 79 -9.64 17.86 23.99
N LYS A 80 -10.85 18.37 24.21
CA LYS A 80 -11.10 19.41 25.23
C LYS A 80 -11.10 18.88 26.63
N ASN A 81 -11.61 17.69 26.85
CA ASN A 81 -11.83 17.12 28.19
C ASN A 81 -11.23 15.75 28.38
N SER A 82 -10.53 15.22 27.35
CA SER A 82 -9.93 13.87 27.33
C SER A 82 -10.94 12.74 27.61
N LYS A 83 -12.23 12.99 27.42
CA LYS A 83 -13.26 11.96 27.57
C LYS A 83 -13.33 11.10 26.32
N LYS A 84 -13.46 9.81 26.54
CA LYS A 84 -13.68 8.85 25.46
C LYS A 84 -15.06 9.07 24.86
N ILE A 85 -15.12 9.31 23.56
CA ILE A 85 -16.36 9.48 22.81
C ILE A 85 -16.95 8.13 22.44
N CYS A 86 -16.12 7.27 21.83
CA CYS A 86 -16.51 5.93 21.40
C CYS A 86 -15.27 5.07 21.18
N ASP A 87 -15.49 3.79 20.95
CA ASP A 87 -14.48 2.85 20.50
C ASP A 87 -15.00 1.97 19.35
N LEU A 88 -14.07 1.38 18.63
CA LEU A 88 -14.35 0.42 17.58
C LEU A 88 -13.39 -0.76 17.73
N GLU A 89 -13.94 -1.92 18.06
CA GLU A 89 -13.18 -3.18 18.10
C GLU A 89 -12.93 -3.70 16.67
N ILE A 90 -11.87 -3.23 16.05
CA ILE A 90 -11.53 -3.57 14.67
C ILE A 90 -11.10 -5.02 14.48
N SER A 91 -10.58 -5.66 15.54
CA SER A 91 -10.23 -7.08 15.50
C SER A 91 -11.42 -8.01 15.21
N LYS A 92 -12.65 -7.57 15.45
CA LYS A 92 -13.87 -8.34 15.12
C LYS A 92 -14.06 -8.53 13.60
N PHE A 93 -13.44 -7.69 12.78
CA PHE A 93 -13.51 -7.78 11.33
C PHE A 93 -12.39 -8.65 10.74
N ASN A 94 -11.46 -9.14 11.57
CA ASN A 94 -10.37 -9.98 11.10
C ASN A 94 -10.90 -11.31 10.57
N LEU A 95 -10.33 -11.74 9.45
CA LEU A 95 -10.51 -13.06 8.88
C LEU A 95 -9.28 -13.92 9.18
N GLU A 96 -9.36 -15.22 8.95
CA GLU A 96 -8.29 -16.15 9.27
C GLU A 96 -6.92 -15.71 8.71
N ASN A 97 -6.88 -15.28 7.45
CA ASN A 97 -5.66 -14.88 6.75
C ASN A 97 -5.55 -13.39 6.47
N CYS A 98 -6.48 -12.58 6.96
CA CYS A 98 -6.54 -11.14 6.71
C CYS A 98 -6.85 -10.40 7.99
N LYS A 99 -5.84 -9.76 8.58
CA LYS A 99 -6.00 -8.95 9.79
C LYS A 99 -5.91 -7.46 9.45
N TYR A 100 -6.69 -6.65 10.15
CA TYR A 100 -6.47 -5.21 10.13
C TYR A 100 -5.02 -4.92 10.49
N THR A 101 -4.31 -4.20 9.63
CA THR A 101 -2.86 -4.07 9.71
C THR A 101 -2.44 -2.60 9.66
N ALA A 102 -1.59 -2.20 10.58
CA ALA A 102 -0.88 -0.93 10.53
C ALA A 102 0.60 -1.21 10.27
N LEU A 103 1.22 -0.40 9.43
CA LEU A 103 2.65 -0.48 9.12
C LEU A 103 3.17 0.88 8.69
N LYS A 104 4.50 1.01 8.58
CA LYS A 104 5.10 2.21 7.98
C LYS A 104 4.75 2.27 6.49
N ARG A 105 4.32 3.44 6.02
CA ARG A 105 4.03 3.66 4.59
C ARG A 105 5.23 3.31 3.71
N SER A 106 6.44 3.63 4.17
CA SER A 106 7.68 3.27 3.50
C SER A 106 7.83 1.77 3.26
N LYS A 107 7.43 0.95 4.23
CA LYS A 107 7.49 -0.51 4.10
C LYS A 107 6.52 -1.04 3.05
N LEU A 108 5.31 -0.48 3.00
CA LEU A 108 4.36 -0.84 1.94
C LEU A 108 4.86 -0.43 0.56
N LEU A 109 5.41 0.78 0.43
CA LEU A 109 5.99 1.24 -0.84
C LEU A 109 7.14 0.34 -1.29
N GLN A 110 8.07 0.01 -0.38
CA GLN A 110 9.20 -0.86 -0.68
C GLN A 110 8.71 -2.23 -1.16
N PHE A 111 7.78 -2.86 -0.44
CA PHE A 111 7.17 -4.12 -0.84
C PHE A 111 6.58 -4.06 -2.26
N LEU A 112 5.85 -2.98 -2.58
CA LEU A 112 5.24 -2.81 -3.90
C LEU A 112 6.28 -2.59 -5.00
N ILE A 113 7.37 -1.89 -4.71
CA ILE A 113 8.48 -1.66 -5.65
C ILE A 113 9.25 -2.96 -5.90
N ASP A 114 9.61 -3.68 -4.84
CA ASP A 114 10.34 -4.95 -4.92
C ASP A 114 9.56 -6.02 -5.70
N GLY A 115 8.23 -5.90 -5.70
CA GLY A 115 7.36 -6.73 -6.53
C GLY A 115 7.50 -6.48 -8.04
N LEU A 116 8.04 -5.33 -8.46
CA LEU A 116 8.17 -4.90 -9.85
C LEU A 116 9.60 -5.09 -10.36
N GLY A 117 9.79 -5.16 -11.69
CA GLY A 117 11.12 -5.12 -12.29
C GLY A 117 11.65 -3.67 -12.41
N ASP A 118 12.97 -3.54 -12.45
CA ASP A 118 13.68 -2.24 -12.39
C ASP A 118 13.32 -1.27 -13.55
N GLU A 119 12.87 -1.79 -14.69
CA GLU A 119 12.59 -0.97 -15.88
C GLU A 119 11.15 -0.45 -15.98
N ILE A 120 10.27 -0.82 -15.07
CA ILE A 120 8.84 -0.48 -15.16
C ILE A 120 8.58 0.99 -14.78
N ILE A 121 9.38 1.56 -13.88
CA ILE A 121 9.20 2.92 -13.38
C ILE A 121 10.12 3.88 -14.11
N LYS A 122 9.54 4.90 -14.73
CA LYS A 122 10.24 6.02 -15.35
C LYS A 122 10.07 7.27 -14.50
N TYR A 123 11.16 7.71 -13.91
CA TYR A 123 11.22 8.91 -13.06
C TYR A 123 11.41 10.18 -13.88
N ASN A 124 11.13 11.33 -13.27
CA ASN A 124 11.24 12.67 -13.87
C ASN A 124 10.31 12.88 -15.08
N TYR A 125 9.16 12.21 -15.10
CA TYR A 125 8.13 12.41 -16.09
C TYR A 125 6.91 13.08 -15.47
N SER A 126 6.56 14.28 -15.91
CA SER A 126 5.30 14.95 -15.59
C SER A 126 4.43 15.05 -16.83
N ILE A 127 3.12 14.93 -16.63
CA ILE A 127 2.14 15.20 -17.69
C ILE A 127 1.92 16.70 -17.75
N ASN A 128 2.21 17.31 -18.90
CA ASN A 128 1.83 18.67 -19.20
C ASN A 128 0.49 18.62 -19.96
N GLN A 129 -0.43 19.47 -19.56
CA GLN A 129 -1.69 19.68 -20.30
C GLN A 129 -1.43 20.49 -21.55
#